data_3ee122e2c816bc585810539082026ed4
#
_entry.id   3ee122e2c816bc585810539082026ed4
#
_cell.length_a   1.000
_cell.length_b   1.000
_cell.length_c   1.000
_cell.angle_alpha   90.00
_cell.angle_beta   90.00
_cell.angle_gamma   90.00
#
_symmetry.space_group_name_H-M   'P 1'
#
loop_
_entity.id
_entity.type
_entity.pdbx_description
1 polymer ?
#
loop_
_entity_poly.entity_id
_entity_poly.type
_entity_poly.pdbx_seq_one_letter_code
_entity_poly.pdbx_strand_id
1 'polypeptide(L)'
;MIYAVWVPLLMPFLAVPAARRLADALPPARAVRLLAATGVGLALCSVLALVLLVVPGATRFSAVSALGELVRPLSDAVPAVTVPLAAAALALLVGCAAAVARAARRHWAELCLAGRFDGRAEGGLAVLRDSRPDAYALPGRPGTPGRIVVTTGMLRALGPAERDALLAHERAHLEGRHHLFLAATEVAALCHPALRSLRGPMGYALERCADEAAATAVGDRRVAARAIGRAAPPPCRPTVRASSVTASR
;
A
#
# COMPACT_ATOMS: atom_id res chain seq x y z
N MET A 1 -7.70 -9.35 -33.27
CA MET A 1 -7.21 -8.24 -32.42
C MET A 1 -8.02 -8.01 -31.12
N ILE A 2 -9.29 -8.36 -31.06
CA ILE A 2 -10.12 -8.29 -29.82
C ILE A 2 -9.51 -9.05 -28.64
N TYR A 3 -8.82 -10.17 -28.90
CA TYR A 3 -8.17 -10.97 -27.85
C TYR A 3 -7.02 -10.25 -27.13
N ALA A 4 -6.35 -9.27 -27.76
CA ALA A 4 -5.21 -8.57 -27.16
C ALA A 4 -5.61 -7.73 -25.93
N VAL A 5 -6.85 -7.27 -25.85
CA VAL A 5 -7.37 -6.51 -24.70
C VAL A 5 -7.57 -7.37 -23.45
N TRP A 6 -7.80 -8.69 -23.65
CA TRP A 6 -7.95 -9.63 -22.53
C TRP A 6 -6.62 -10.00 -21.87
N VAL A 7 -5.50 -9.90 -22.61
CA VAL A 7 -4.18 -10.23 -22.09
C VAL A 7 -3.84 -9.40 -20.83
N PRO A 8 -3.95 -8.06 -20.82
CA PRO A 8 -3.68 -7.27 -19.62
C PRO A 8 -4.62 -7.58 -18.44
N LEU A 9 -5.83 -8.05 -18.69
CA LEU A 9 -6.79 -8.42 -17.65
C LEU A 9 -6.51 -9.81 -17.05
N LEU A 10 -5.90 -10.72 -17.82
CA LEU A 10 -5.60 -12.09 -17.37
C LEU A 10 -4.16 -12.21 -16.84
N MET A 11 -3.23 -11.40 -17.34
CA MET A 11 -1.82 -11.42 -16.93
C MET A 11 -1.58 -11.29 -15.43
N PRO A 12 -2.35 -10.50 -14.66
CA PRO A 12 -2.16 -10.41 -13.21
C PRO A 12 -2.30 -11.76 -12.49
N PHE A 13 -3.14 -12.67 -12.96
CA PHE A 13 -3.30 -13.99 -12.36
C PHE A 13 -2.05 -14.87 -12.50
N LEU A 14 -1.27 -14.68 -13.56
CA LEU A 14 -0.03 -15.43 -13.83
C LEU A 14 1.20 -14.70 -13.28
N ALA A 15 1.30 -13.38 -13.50
CA ALA A 15 2.47 -12.59 -13.14
C ALA A 15 2.62 -12.42 -11.63
N VAL A 16 1.51 -12.32 -10.88
CA VAL A 16 1.56 -12.13 -9.42
C VAL A 16 2.18 -13.32 -8.69
N PRO A 17 1.79 -14.58 -8.93
CA PRO A 17 2.45 -15.75 -8.32
C PRO A 17 3.95 -15.81 -8.65
N ALA A 18 4.32 -15.49 -9.90
CA ALA A 18 5.73 -15.45 -10.30
C ALA A 18 6.52 -14.36 -9.57
N ALA A 19 5.96 -13.15 -9.47
CA ALA A 19 6.59 -12.04 -8.76
C ALA A 19 6.76 -12.33 -7.26
N ARG A 20 5.79 -13.01 -6.64
CA ARG A 20 5.88 -13.42 -5.22
C ARG A 20 7.03 -14.41 -5.00
N ARG A 21 7.10 -15.47 -5.80
CA ARG A 21 8.19 -16.47 -5.71
C ARG A 21 9.55 -15.83 -5.93
N LEU A 22 9.66 -14.92 -6.89
CA LEU A 22 10.91 -14.21 -7.15
C LEU A 22 11.28 -13.27 -6.00
N ALA A 23 10.31 -12.59 -5.40
CA ALA A 23 10.53 -11.70 -4.26
C ALA A 23 11.08 -12.45 -3.04
N ASP A 24 10.67 -13.70 -2.80
CA ASP A 24 11.17 -14.53 -1.70
C ASP A 24 12.68 -14.83 -1.83
N ALA A 25 13.19 -14.91 -3.06
CA ALA A 25 14.60 -15.16 -3.35
C ALA A 25 15.47 -13.89 -3.38
N LEU A 26 14.87 -12.69 -3.34
CA LEU A 26 15.58 -11.43 -3.48
C LEU A 26 15.91 -10.76 -2.13
N PRO A 27 16.98 -9.93 -2.09
CA PRO A 27 17.20 -9.00 -0.99
C PRO A 27 15.97 -8.10 -0.77
N PRO A 28 15.63 -7.74 0.49
CA PRO A 28 14.36 -7.08 0.82
C PRO A 28 14.07 -5.83 -0.02
N ALA A 29 15.02 -4.93 -0.17
CA ALA A 29 14.86 -3.70 -0.95
C ALA A 29 14.60 -3.94 -2.46
N ARG A 30 15.10 -5.05 -3.02
CA ARG A 30 14.81 -5.45 -4.41
C ARG A 30 13.43 -6.09 -4.51
N ALA A 31 13.05 -6.90 -3.52
CA ALA A 31 11.73 -7.50 -3.43
C ALA A 31 10.63 -6.43 -3.38
N VAL A 32 10.78 -5.40 -2.53
CA VAL A 32 9.84 -4.26 -2.45
C VAL A 32 9.67 -3.59 -3.81
N ARG A 33 10.78 -3.26 -4.50
CA ARG A 33 10.73 -2.62 -5.83
C ARG A 33 10.09 -3.49 -6.88
N LEU A 34 10.40 -4.79 -6.90
CA LEU A 34 9.79 -5.75 -7.82
C LEU A 34 8.28 -5.84 -7.62
N LEU A 35 7.84 -6.04 -6.37
CA LEU A 35 6.42 -6.18 -6.04
C LEU A 35 5.65 -4.89 -6.34
N ALA A 36 6.24 -3.72 -6.04
CA ALA A 36 5.64 -2.42 -6.36
C ALA A 36 5.51 -2.21 -7.88
N ALA A 37 6.59 -2.45 -8.64
CA ALA A 37 6.58 -2.31 -10.10
C ALA A 37 5.58 -3.27 -10.76
N THR A 38 5.53 -4.53 -10.29
CA THR A 38 4.55 -5.51 -10.75
C THR A 38 3.13 -5.07 -10.44
N GLY A 39 2.85 -4.66 -9.19
CA GLY A 39 1.52 -4.23 -8.76
C GLY A 39 1.03 -3.01 -9.54
N VAL A 40 1.84 -1.95 -9.60
CA VAL A 40 1.48 -0.70 -10.29
C VAL A 40 1.38 -0.92 -11.80
N GLY A 41 2.36 -1.62 -12.40
CA GLY A 41 2.37 -1.87 -13.85
C GLY A 41 1.15 -2.67 -14.31
N LEU A 42 0.83 -3.77 -13.61
CA LEU A 42 -0.34 -4.59 -13.95
C LEU A 42 -1.66 -3.86 -13.69
N ALA A 43 -1.76 -3.04 -12.63
CA ALA A 43 -2.94 -2.20 -12.38
C ALA A 43 -3.15 -1.20 -13.51
N LEU A 44 -2.10 -0.49 -13.94
CA LEU A 44 -2.16 0.45 -15.06
C LEU A 44 -2.57 -0.24 -16.37
N CYS A 45 -1.97 -1.39 -16.68
CA CYS A 45 -2.33 -2.18 -17.86
C CYS A 45 -3.81 -2.62 -17.83
N SER A 46 -4.31 -3.05 -16.66
CA SER A 46 -5.70 -3.47 -16.48
C SER A 46 -6.67 -2.29 -16.65
N VAL A 47 -6.36 -1.14 -16.07
CA VAL A 47 -7.16 0.09 -16.23
C VAL A 47 -7.17 0.55 -17.68
N LEU A 48 -6.00 0.55 -18.35
CA LEU A 48 -5.89 0.91 -19.77
C LEU A 48 -6.72 -0.04 -20.64
N ALA A 49 -6.67 -1.34 -20.37
CA ALA A 49 -7.49 -2.32 -21.10
C ALA A 49 -8.99 -2.04 -20.95
N LEU A 50 -9.44 -1.69 -19.74
CA LEU A 50 -10.85 -1.30 -19.52
C LEU A 50 -11.20 0.00 -20.25
N VAL A 51 -10.31 1.00 -20.27
CA VAL A 51 -10.52 2.24 -21.04
C VAL A 51 -10.66 1.91 -22.53
N LEU A 52 -9.77 1.07 -23.08
CA LEU A 52 -9.85 0.65 -24.48
C LEU A 52 -11.14 -0.11 -24.82
N LEU A 53 -11.71 -0.85 -23.85
CA LEU A 53 -13.01 -1.52 -24.04
C LEU A 53 -14.20 -0.55 -24.06
N VAL A 54 -14.08 0.63 -23.44
CA VAL A 54 -15.13 1.67 -23.47
C VAL A 54 -15.19 2.38 -24.83
N VAL A 55 -14.03 2.59 -25.50
CA VAL A 55 -13.92 3.37 -26.73
C VAL A 55 -14.86 2.89 -27.83
N PRO A 56 -14.97 1.59 -28.20
CA PRO A 56 -15.85 1.14 -29.28
C PRO A 56 -17.34 1.43 -29.05
N GLY A 57 -17.77 1.46 -27.78
CA GLY A 57 -19.13 1.86 -27.43
C GLY A 57 -19.33 3.38 -27.49
N ALA A 58 -18.28 4.14 -27.17
CA ALA A 58 -18.30 5.60 -27.11
C ALA A 58 -18.19 6.26 -28.50
N THR A 59 -17.58 5.60 -29.51
CA THR A 59 -17.45 6.13 -30.88
C THR A 59 -18.78 6.34 -31.60
N ARG A 60 -19.88 5.84 -31.06
CA ARG A 60 -21.23 6.13 -31.51
C ARG A 60 -21.69 7.56 -31.20
N PHE A 61 -21.02 8.25 -30.30
CA PHE A 61 -21.24 9.66 -30.01
C PHE A 61 -20.29 10.49 -30.89
N SER A 62 -20.83 11.42 -31.68
CA SER A 62 -20.08 12.21 -32.67
C SER A 62 -18.88 12.97 -32.11
N ALA A 63 -18.92 13.35 -30.82
CA ALA A 63 -17.80 14.00 -30.12
C ALA A 63 -16.58 13.08 -29.89
N VAL A 64 -16.72 11.77 -30.02
CA VAL A 64 -15.67 10.77 -29.72
C VAL A 64 -15.23 10.05 -31.01
N SER A 65 -15.88 10.29 -32.13
CA SER A 65 -15.61 9.61 -33.43
C SER A 65 -14.17 9.80 -33.93
N ALA A 66 -13.53 10.94 -33.63
CA ALA A 66 -12.11 11.18 -33.96
C ALA A 66 -11.12 10.23 -33.24
N LEU A 67 -11.45 9.77 -32.05
CA LEU A 67 -10.68 8.74 -31.32
C LEU A 67 -10.95 7.33 -31.87
N GLY A 68 -12.05 7.14 -32.58
CA GLY A 68 -12.45 5.86 -33.19
C GLY A 68 -11.50 5.40 -34.30
N GLU A 69 -10.83 6.33 -34.98
CA GLU A 69 -9.82 6.01 -36.00
C GLU A 69 -8.64 5.19 -35.40
N LEU A 70 -8.24 5.50 -34.18
CA LEU A 70 -7.15 4.80 -33.47
C LEU A 70 -7.53 3.38 -33.03
N VAL A 71 -8.84 3.07 -32.96
CA VAL A 71 -9.37 1.80 -32.41
C VAL A 71 -10.25 1.07 -33.44
N ARG A 72 -10.17 1.45 -34.70
CA ARG A 72 -10.91 0.83 -35.83
C ARG A 72 -10.98 -0.70 -35.78
N PRO A 73 -9.89 -1.44 -35.46
CA PRO A 73 -9.95 -2.90 -35.41
C PRO A 73 -10.89 -3.48 -34.34
N LEU A 74 -11.34 -2.68 -33.38
CA LEU A 74 -12.28 -3.08 -32.33
C LEU A 74 -13.72 -2.72 -32.68
N SER A 75 -13.94 -1.88 -33.70
CA SER A 75 -15.25 -1.32 -34.09
C SER A 75 -16.06 -2.25 -35.00
N ASP A 76 -15.44 -3.26 -35.63
CA ASP A 76 -16.10 -4.20 -36.55
C ASP A 76 -16.92 -5.30 -35.82
N ALA A 77 -16.94 -5.29 -34.48
CA ALA A 77 -17.69 -6.27 -33.71
C ALA A 77 -19.18 -5.89 -33.61
N VAL A 78 -20.03 -6.93 -33.55
CA VAL A 78 -21.49 -6.80 -33.51
C VAL A 78 -21.92 -5.89 -32.35
N PRO A 79 -22.77 -4.86 -32.61
CA PRO A 79 -23.23 -3.91 -31.58
C PRO A 79 -23.84 -4.53 -30.33
N ALA A 80 -24.51 -5.66 -30.47
CA ALA A 80 -25.12 -6.39 -29.37
C ALA A 80 -24.09 -6.90 -28.33
N VAL A 81 -22.78 -6.99 -28.70
CA VAL A 81 -21.71 -7.41 -27.81
C VAL A 81 -20.89 -6.22 -27.31
N THR A 82 -20.59 -5.25 -28.19
CA THR A 82 -19.72 -4.13 -27.86
C THR A 82 -20.35 -3.16 -26.87
N VAL A 83 -21.66 -2.90 -26.99
CA VAL A 83 -22.35 -1.96 -26.08
C VAL A 83 -22.41 -2.47 -24.64
N PRO A 84 -22.86 -3.70 -24.34
CA PRO A 84 -22.88 -4.18 -22.96
C PRO A 84 -21.47 -4.34 -22.40
N LEU A 85 -20.47 -4.72 -23.21
CA LEU A 85 -19.09 -4.83 -22.79
C LEU A 85 -18.51 -3.46 -22.41
N ALA A 86 -18.75 -2.44 -23.21
CA ALA A 86 -18.33 -1.06 -22.92
C ALA A 86 -19.02 -0.52 -21.65
N ALA A 87 -20.32 -0.80 -21.48
CA ALA A 87 -21.05 -0.42 -20.28
C ALA A 87 -20.49 -1.11 -19.02
N ALA A 88 -20.16 -2.40 -19.09
CA ALA A 88 -19.55 -3.13 -18.01
C ALA A 88 -18.15 -2.59 -17.68
N ALA A 89 -17.32 -2.33 -18.71
CA ALA A 89 -15.99 -1.74 -18.52
C ALA A 89 -16.06 -0.35 -17.85
N LEU A 90 -17.01 0.49 -18.29
CA LEU A 90 -17.25 1.80 -17.69
C LEU A 90 -17.69 1.69 -16.23
N ALA A 91 -18.61 0.78 -15.92
CA ALA A 91 -19.05 0.53 -14.54
C ALA A 91 -17.90 0.08 -13.64
N LEU A 92 -17.00 -0.80 -14.13
CA LEU A 92 -15.80 -1.22 -13.43
C LEU A 92 -14.83 -0.04 -13.21
N LEU A 93 -14.59 0.79 -14.21
CA LEU A 93 -13.74 1.98 -14.08
C LEU A 93 -14.28 2.97 -13.04
N VAL A 94 -15.59 3.26 -13.09
CA VAL A 94 -16.24 4.12 -12.10
C VAL A 94 -16.16 3.51 -10.70
N GLY A 95 -16.38 2.22 -10.57
CA GLY A 95 -16.23 1.48 -9.33
C GLY A 95 -14.81 1.55 -8.76
N CYS A 96 -13.79 1.33 -9.61
CA CYS A 96 -12.38 1.47 -9.24
C CYS A 96 -12.06 2.90 -8.79
N ALA A 97 -12.46 3.91 -9.57
CA ALA A 97 -12.22 5.32 -9.25
C ALA A 97 -12.87 5.70 -7.91
N ALA A 98 -14.11 5.29 -7.68
CA ALA A 98 -14.82 5.50 -6.41
C ALA A 98 -14.15 4.78 -5.23
N ALA A 99 -13.65 3.55 -5.43
CA ALA A 99 -12.94 2.79 -4.40
C ALA A 99 -11.61 3.46 -4.05
N VAL A 100 -10.82 3.86 -5.04
CA VAL A 100 -9.56 4.60 -4.85
C VAL A 100 -9.80 5.93 -4.16
N ALA A 101 -10.80 6.71 -4.58
CA ALA A 101 -11.15 7.97 -3.94
C ALA A 101 -11.58 7.80 -2.48
N ARG A 102 -12.33 6.74 -2.17
CA ARG A 102 -12.69 6.40 -0.76
C ARG A 102 -11.47 6.01 0.05
N ALA A 103 -10.58 5.19 -0.50
CA ALA A 103 -9.33 4.78 0.16
C ALA A 103 -8.41 5.99 0.42
N ALA A 104 -8.23 6.85 -0.58
CA ALA A 104 -7.45 8.08 -0.45
C ALA A 104 -8.02 9.02 0.63
N ARG A 105 -9.34 9.21 0.68
CA ARG A 105 -9.99 10.04 1.72
C ARG A 105 -9.81 9.46 3.12
N ARG A 106 -9.92 8.13 3.29
CA ARG A 106 -9.69 7.46 4.58
C ARG A 106 -8.24 7.64 5.02
N HIS A 107 -7.30 7.35 4.13
CA HIS A 107 -5.87 7.51 4.42
C HIS A 107 -5.51 8.96 4.78
N TRP A 108 -6.07 9.93 4.05
CA TRP A 108 -5.89 11.36 4.39
C TRP A 108 -6.47 11.73 5.74
N ALA A 109 -7.67 11.23 6.07
CA ALA A 109 -8.29 11.46 7.37
C ALA A 109 -7.46 10.87 8.51
N GLU A 110 -6.93 9.65 8.35
CA GLU A 110 -6.03 9.00 9.31
C GLU A 110 -4.76 9.83 9.54
N LEU A 111 -4.11 10.30 8.47
CA LEU A 111 -2.94 11.18 8.56
C LEU A 111 -3.27 12.51 9.24
N CYS A 112 -4.46 13.08 8.99
CA CYS A 112 -4.89 14.30 9.64
C CYS A 112 -5.17 14.11 11.13
N LEU A 113 -5.79 13.00 11.54
CA LEU A 113 -6.03 12.67 12.95
C LEU A 113 -4.70 12.41 13.68
N ALA A 114 -3.81 11.65 13.07
CA ALA A 114 -2.48 11.36 13.60
C ALA A 114 -1.63 12.63 13.82
N GLY A 115 -1.82 13.65 13.00
CA GLY A 115 -1.14 14.94 13.14
C GLY A 115 -1.65 15.84 14.28
N ARG A 116 -2.78 15.49 14.91
CA ARG A 116 -3.33 16.23 16.06
C ARG A 116 -2.73 15.80 17.41
N PHE A 117 -1.94 14.74 17.43
CA PHE A 117 -1.22 14.35 18.63
C PHE A 117 -0.09 15.33 18.91
N ASP A 118 -0.36 16.33 19.75
CA ASP A 118 0.57 17.34 20.27
C ASP A 118 1.46 16.77 21.39
N GLY A 119 2.02 15.57 21.19
CA GLY A 119 3.13 15.12 22.02
C GLY A 119 4.36 16.01 21.71
N ARG A 120 5.02 16.53 22.73
CA ARG A 120 6.32 17.19 22.58
C ARG A 120 7.24 16.27 21.79
N ALA A 121 7.42 16.54 20.51
CA ALA A 121 8.33 15.80 19.66
C ALA A 121 9.67 16.54 19.69
N GLU A 122 10.62 16.02 20.45
CA GLU A 122 12.01 16.44 20.38
C GLU A 122 12.74 15.54 19.38
N GLY A 123 13.34 16.13 18.36
CA GLY A 123 14.16 15.38 17.40
C GLY A 123 13.41 14.31 16.58
N GLY A 124 12.09 14.46 16.34
CA GLY A 124 11.30 13.47 15.57
C GLY A 124 10.83 12.27 16.38
N LEU A 125 11.03 12.24 17.70
CA LEU A 125 10.56 11.22 18.63
C LEU A 125 9.48 11.80 19.54
N ALA A 126 8.32 11.13 19.59
CA ALA A 126 7.23 11.49 20.51
C ALA A 126 7.02 10.36 21.53
N VAL A 127 7.06 10.68 22.80
CA VAL A 127 6.82 9.71 23.89
C VAL A 127 5.38 9.88 24.39
N LEU A 128 4.59 8.81 24.23
CA LEU A 128 3.21 8.75 24.72
C LEU A 128 3.15 8.12 26.12
N ARG A 129 2.43 8.76 27.04
CA ARG A 129 2.19 8.21 28.38
C ARG A 129 1.14 7.11 28.34
N ASP A 130 1.56 5.90 28.00
CA ASP A 130 0.74 4.69 28.02
C ASP A 130 1.57 3.55 28.63
N SER A 131 0.95 2.75 29.49
CA SER A 131 1.58 1.57 30.11
C SER A 131 1.64 0.38 29.14
N ARG A 132 0.85 0.38 28.08
CA ARG A 132 0.87 -0.67 27.05
C ARG A 132 2.10 -0.49 26.17
N PRO A 133 2.92 -1.57 25.98
CA PRO A 133 4.04 -1.50 25.06
C PRO A 133 3.55 -1.31 23.62
N ASP A 134 3.88 -0.17 23.01
CA ASP A 134 3.59 0.10 21.58
C ASP A 134 4.62 1.10 21.02
N ALA A 135 4.98 0.94 19.76
CA ALA A 135 5.78 1.88 19.00
C ALA A 135 5.38 1.83 17.52
N TYR A 136 5.40 2.96 16.86
CA TYR A 136 5.09 3.03 15.43
C TYR A 136 5.65 4.29 14.76
N ALA A 137 5.96 4.15 13.49
CA ALA A 137 6.33 5.24 12.61
C ALA A 137 5.07 5.98 12.12
N LEU A 138 4.98 7.27 12.39
CA LEU A 138 3.92 8.15 11.93
C LEU A 138 4.40 8.93 10.70
N PRO A 139 3.89 8.66 9.48
CA PRO A 139 4.31 9.36 8.28
C PRO A 139 4.05 10.87 8.37
N GLY A 140 4.96 11.65 7.77
CA GLY A 140 4.80 13.09 7.64
C GLY A 140 3.72 13.48 6.64
N ARG A 141 3.33 14.76 6.71
CA ARG A 141 2.42 15.43 5.76
C ARG A 141 3.13 16.62 5.13
N PRO A 142 2.61 17.19 4.03
CA PRO A 142 3.12 18.47 3.54
C PRO A 142 3.22 19.51 4.68
N GLY A 143 4.42 20.03 4.92
CA GLY A 143 4.70 20.98 6.00
C GLY A 143 4.89 20.38 7.41
N THR A 144 4.78 19.06 7.58
CA THR A 144 5.00 18.41 8.89
C THR A 144 5.86 17.15 8.70
N PRO A 145 7.06 17.06 9.29
CA PRO A 145 7.91 15.88 9.17
C PRO A 145 7.27 14.66 9.85
N GLY A 146 7.63 13.47 9.37
CA GLY A 146 7.28 12.23 10.04
C GLY A 146 7.96 12.10 11.40
N ARG A 147 7.37 11.30 12.30
CA ARG A 147 7.90 11.08 13.64
C ARG A 147 7.70 9.64 14.08
N ILE A 148 8.53 9.21 15.01
CA ILE A 148 8.37 7.93 15.70
C ILE A 148 7.58 8.20 16.97
N VAL A 149 6.54 7.41 17.22
CA VAL A 149 5.77 7.43 18.46
C VAL A 149 6.12 6.18 19.25
N VAL A 150 6.50 6.36 20.54
CA VAL A 150 6.81 5.25 21.43
C VAL A 150 6.11 5.46 22.77
N THR A 151 5.57 4.40 23.35
CA THR A 151 4.92 4.47 24.66
C THR A 151 5.92 4.34 25.81
N THR A 152 5.57 4.89 26.97
CA THR A 152 6.36 4.68 28.21
C THR A 152 6.39 3.21 28.60
N GLY A 153 5.37 2.42 28.28
CA GLY A 153 5.33 0.98 28.47
C GLY A 153 6.40 0.26 27.64
N MET A 154 6.54 0.63 26.35
CA MET A 154 7.57 0.07 25.47
C MET A 154 8.97 0.43 25.95
N LEU A 155 9.20 1.69 26.33
CA LEU A 155 10.49 2.13 26.85
C LEU A 155 10.91 1.39 28.11
N ARG A 156 9.96 0.99 28.98
CA ARG A 156 10.25 0.20 30.18
C ARG A 156 10.50 -1.26 29.88
N ALA A 157 9.88 -1.81 28.83
CA ALA A 157 9.99 -3.21 28.44
C ALA A 157 11.33 -3.55 27.78
N LEU A 158 12.04 -2.56 27.24
CA LEU A 158 13.26 -2.72 26.44
C LEU A 158 14.50 -2.21 27.18
N GLY A 159 15.61 -2.93 27.05
CA GLY A 159 16.94 -2.46 27.43
C GLY A 159 17.47 -1.37 26.47
N PRO A 160 18.57 -0.66 26.82
CA PRO A 160 19.09 0.43 25.99
C PRO A 160 19.34 0.04 24.54
N ALA A 161 20.10 -1.02 24.28
CA ALA A 161 20.42 -1.49 22.94
C ALA A 161 19.18 -1.99 22.17
N GLU A 162 18.17 -2.54 22.88
CA GLU A 162 16.89 -2.94 22.27
C GLU A 162 16.04 -1.73 21.87
N ARG A 163 16.10 -0.62 22.64
CA ARG A 163 15.46 0.65 22.28
C ARG A 163 16.07 1.25 21.02
N ASP A 164 17.40 1.23 20.94
CA ASP A 164 18.11 1.73 19.75
C ASP A 164 17.74 0.93 18.51
N ALA A 165 17.66 -0.40 18.63
CA ALA A 165 17.21 -1.27 17.56
C ALA A 165 15.76 -0.99 17.13
N LEU A 166 14.83 -0.83 18.08
CA LEU A 166 13.43 -0.51 17.79
C LEU A 166 13.30 0.87 17.09
N LEU A 167 13.99 1.88 17.61
CA LEU A 167 13.96 3.21 17.00
C LEU A 167 14.58 3.23 15.61
N ALA A 168 15.61 2.42 15.35
CA ALA A 168 16.18 2.26 14.01
C ALA A 168 15.21 1.57 13.05
N HIS A 169 14.48 0.54 13.52
CA HIS A 169 13.41 -0.13 12.77
C HIS A 169 12.31 0.88 12.34
N GLU A 170 11.76 1.64 13.30
CA GLU A 170 10.73 2.64 13.01
C GLU A 170 11.24 3.78 12.11
N ARG A 171 12.50 4.18 12.29
CA ARG A 171 13.13 5.18 11.42
C ARG A 171 13.24 4.68 9.99
N ALA A 172 13.57 3.40 9.77
CA ALA A 172 13.62 2.80 8.44
C ALA A 172 12.27 2.85 7.72
N HIS A 173 11.15 2.70 8.44
CA HIS A 173 9.81 2.87 7.87
C HIS A 173 9.56 4.31 7.38
N LEU A 174 10.07 5.32 8.08
CA LEU A 174 9.94 6.73 7.68
C LEU A 174 10.84 7.07 6.50
N GLU A 175 12.13 6.75 6.60
CA GLU A 175 13.15 7.05 5.59
C GLU A 175 12.89 6.30 4.28
N GLY A 176 12.52 5.01 4.37
CA GLY A 176 12.12 4.18 3.25
C GLY A 176 10.76 4.52 2.67
N ARG A 177 10.00 5.45 3.29
CA ARG A 177 8.63 5.81 2.89
C ARG A 177 7.74 4.59 2.70
N HIS A 178 7.84 3.61 3.59
CA HIS A 178 7.16 2.32 3.48
C HIS A 178 5.66 2.46 3.33
N HIS A 179 5.04 3.48 3.92
CA HIS A 179 3.63 3.81 3.79
C HIS A 179 3.20 4.06 2.33
N LEU A 180 4.09 4.59 1.45
CA LEU A 180 3.78 4.81 0.04
C LEU A 180 3.70 3.49 -0.75
N PHE A 181 4.57 2.52 -0.44
CA PHE A 181 4.53 1.20 -1.06
C PHE A 181 3.26 0.44 -0.66
N LEU A 182 2.87 0.53 0.62
CA LEU A 182 1.61 -0.04 1.11
C LEU A 182 0.40 0.62 0.43
N ALA A 183 0.38 1.95 0.35
CA ALA A 183 -0.69 2.70 -0.33
C ALA A 183 -0.77 2.35 -1.83
N ALA A 184 0.37 2.27 -2.53
CA ALA A 184 0.41 1.88 -3.94
C ALA A 184 -0.10 0.45 -4.15
N THR A 185 0.28 -0.48 -3.27
CA THR A 185 -0.20 -1.87 -3.31
C THR A 185 -1.70 -1.94 -3.04
N GLU A 186 -2.21 -1.13 -2.12
CA GLU A 186 -3.65 -1.04 -1.83
C GLU A 186 -4.43 -0.49 -3.03
N VAL A 187 -3.95 0.58 -3.66
CA VAL A 187 -4.56 1.12 -4.89
C VAL A 187 -4.54 0.08 -6.02
N ALA A 188 -3.41 -0.60 -6.23
CA ALA A 188 -3.34 -1.67 -7.22
C ALA A 188 -4.36 -2.78 -6.95
N ALA A 189 -4.51 -3.20 -5.69
CA ALA A 189 -5.47 -4.21 -5.26
C ALA A 189 -6.94 -3.80 -5.44
N LEU A 190 -7.24 -2.51 -5.49
CA LEU A 190 -8.55 -1.97 -5.82
C LEU A 190 -8.82 -2.00 -7.33
N CYS A 191 -7.77 -1.84 -8.15
CA CYS A 191 -7.88 -1.87 -9.61
C CYS A 191 -8.05 -3.28 -10.18
N HIS A 192 -7.46 -4.31 -9.53
CA HIS A 192 -7.57 -5.69 -10.02
C HIS A 192 -7.55 -6.72 -8.88
N PRO A 193 -8.49 -7.69 -8.84
CA PRO A 193 -8.63 -8.61 -7.70
C PRO A 193 -7.42 -9.51 -7.46
N ALA A 194 -6.70 -9.94 -8.49
CA ALA A 194 -5.49 -10.76 -8.34
C ALA A 194 -4.37 -10.02 -7.59
N LEU A 195 -4.31 -8.68 -7.69
CA LEU A 195 -3.27 -7.86 -7.05
C LEU A 195 -3.43 -7.77 -5.53
N ARG A 196 -4.60 -8.14 -4.98
CA ARG A 196 -4.81 -8.24 -3.52
C ARG A 196 -3.82 -9.18 -2.84
N SER A 197 -3.38 -10.21 -3.56
CA SER A 197 -2.43 -11.19 -3.04
C SER A 197 -1.00 -10.64 -2.90
N LEU A 198 -0.70 -9.44 -3.39
CA LEU A 198 0.59 -8.75 -3.19
C LEU A 198 0.70 -8.07 -1.81
N ARG A 199 -0.42 -7.84 -1.10
CA ARG A 199 -0.43 -7.14 0.21
C ARG A 199 0.47 -7.81 1.24
N GLY A 200 0.31 -9.11 1.43
CA GLY A 200 1.13 -9.87 2.38
C GLY A 200 2.61 -9.86 2.04
N PRO A 201 3.02 -10.28 0.84
CA PRO A 201 4.41 -10.22 0.40
C PRO A 201 5.04 -8.82 0.47
N MET A 202 4.29 -7.76 0.13
CA MET A 202 4.77 -6.38 0.24
C MET A 202 5.03 -6.01 1.70
N GLY A 203 4.06 -6.24 2.60
CA GLY A 203 4.24 -6.00 4.03
C GLY A 203 5.46 -6.75 4.57
N TYR A 204 5.56 -8.04 4.29
CA TYR A 204 6.69 -8.86 4.72
C TYR A 204 8.05 -8.35 4.20
N ALA A 205 8.14 -7.92 2.94
CA ALA A 205 9.38 -7.39 2.39
C ALA A 205 9.78 -6.05 3.03
N LEU A 206 8.80 -5.19 3.37
CA LEU A 206 9.03 -3.93 4.06
C LEU A 206 9.50 -4.14 5.51
N GLU A 207 8.89 -5.09 6.24
CA GLU A 207 9.35 -5.46 7.58
C GLU A 207 10.80 -5.98 7.54
N ARG A 208 11.14 -6.85 6.59
CA ARG A 208 12.52 -7.30 6.40
C ARG A 208 13.49 -6.16 6.11
N CYS A 209 13.08 -5.11 5.38
CA CYS A 209 13.91 -3.92 5.18
C CYS A 209 14.19 -3.20 6.49
N ALA A 210 13.17 -3.03 7.33
CA ALA A 210 13.28 -2.37 8.61
C ALA A 210 14.11 -3.21 9.61
N ASP A 211 13.94 -4.54 9.61
CA ASP A 211 14.73 -5.47 10.43
C ASP A 211 16.22 -5.43 10.08
N GLU A 212 16.58 -5.42 8.79
CA GLU A 212 17.96 -5.29 8.35
C GLU A 212 18.57 -3.93 8.74
N ALA A 213 17.80 -2.86 8.66
CA ALA A 213 18.24 -1.54 9.12
C ALA A 213 18.49 -1.53 10.64
N ALA A 214 17.57 -2.09 11.42
CA ALA A 214 17.72 -2.23 12.87
C ALA A 214 18.96 -3.06 13.25
N ALA A 215 19.15 -4.21 12.59
CA ALA A 215 20.31 -5.08 12.84
C ALA A 215 21.64 -4.38 12.50
N THR A 216 21.64 -3.60 11.42
CA THR A 216 22.83 -2.83 11.00
C THR A 216 23.14 -1.71 12.00
N ALA A 217 22.12 -1.01 12.49
CA ALA A 217 22.29 0.11 13.41
C ALA A 217 22.88 -0.29 14.75
N VAL A 218 22.50 -1.48 15.28
CA VAL A 218 23.02 -1.97 16.59
C VAL A 218 24.19 -2.94 16.45
N GLY A 219 24.53 -3.39 15.24
CA GLY A 219 25.61 -4.33 14.97
C GLY A 219 25.36 -5.76 15.48
N ASP A 220 24.17 -6.05 16.01
CA ASP A 220 23.78 -7.36 16.55
C ASP A 220 22.36 -7.76 16.16
N ARG A 221 22.24 -8.74 15.24
CA ARG A 221 20.95 -9.29 14.78
C ARG A 221 20.12 -9.91 15.91
N ARG A 222 20.76 -10.44 16.97
CA ARG A 222 20.03 -11.06 18.08
C ARG A 222 19.38 -10.00 18.97
N VAL A 223 20.05 -8.86 19.17
CA VAL A 223 19.48 -7.70 19.89
C VAL A 223 18.28 -7.16 19.11
N ALA A 224 18.45 -6.92 17.79
CA ALA A 224 17.36 -6.45 16.94
C ALA A 224 16.17 -7.43 16.98
N ALA A 225 16.40 -8.72 16.80
CA ALA A 225 15.32 -9.73 16.82
C ALA A 225 14.58 -9.78 18.18
N ARG A 226 15.28 -9.62 19.31
CA ARG A 226 14.64 -9.55 20.63
C ARG A 226 13.79 -8.29 20.80
N ALA A 227 14.31 -7.14 20.35
CA ALA A 227 13.59 -5.87 20.42
C ALA A 227 12.28 -5.94 19.64
N ILE A 228 12.33 -6.39 18.38
CA ILE A 228 11.19 -6.52 17.49
C ILE A 228 10.21 -7.57 18.01
N GLY A 229 10.71 -8.72 18.49
CA GLY A 229 9.86 -9.77 19.07
C GLY A 229 9.09 -9.31 20.32
N ARG A 230 9.66 -8.41 21.13
CA ARG A 230 8.97 -7.80 22.29
C ARG A 230 8.00 -6.69 21.88
N ALA A 231 8.28 -5.99 20.77
CA ALA A 231 7.44 -4.96 20.22
C ALA A 231 6.24 -5.54 19.43
N ALA A 232 6.36 -6.78 18.92
CA ALA A 232 5.30 -7.42 18.18
C ALA A 232 4.04 -7.58 19.06
N PRO A 233 2.85 -7.18 18.58
CA PRO A 233 1.61 -7.41 19.30
C PRO A 233 1.39 -8.93 19.49
N PRO A 234 0.81 -9.36 20.61
CA PRO A 234 0.53 -10.78 20.82
C PRO A 234 -0.37 -11.33 19.70
N PRO A 235 -0.19 -12.59 19.27
CA PRO A 235 -0.76 -13.16 18.05
C PRO A 235 -2.27 -13.38 18.05
N CYS A 236 -3.05 -12.67 18.82
CA CYS A 236 -4.51 -12.69 18.77
C CYS A 236 -5.11 -11.46 19.42
N ARG A 237 -5.30 -10.40 18.63
CA ARG A 237 -6.41 -9.46 18.83
C ARG A 237 -6.81 -8.88 17.47
N PRO A 238 -8.10 -8.98 17.07
CA PRO A 238 -8.62 -8.16 15.99
C PRO A 238 -8.38 -6.70 16.38
N THR A 239 -7.69 -5.95 15.55
CA THR A 239 -7.47 -4.53 15.75
C THR A 239 -8.80 -3.81 15.62
N VAL A 240 -9.52 -3.64 16.72
CA VAL A 240 -10.51 -2.57 16.87
C VAL A 240 -9.68 -1.29 17.09
N ARG A 241 -9.20 -0.74 16.01
CA ARG A 241 -8.67 0.63 15.99
C ARG A 241 -9.84 1.57 15.78
N ALA A 242 -10.08 2.33 16.75
CA ALA A 242 -10.93 3.50 16.87
C ALA A 242 -12.12 3.27 17.81
N SER A 243 -11.89 3.40 19.09
CA SER A 243 -12.91 3.93 20.01
C SER A 243 -12.32 4.01 21.41
N SER A 244 -11.89 5.16 21.79
CA SER A 244 -12.00 5.74 23.14
C SER A 244 -10.91 6.78 23.40
N VAL A 245 -10.99 7.90 22.68
CA VAL A 245 -10.58 9.15 23.29
C VAL A 245 -11.87 9.85 23.68
N THR A 246 -12.47 9.36 24.77
CA THR A 246 -13.44 10.15 25.52
C THR A 246 -12.62 11.12 26.35
N ALA A 247 -12.73 12.39 26.02
CA ALA A 247 -12.25 13.49 26.83
C ALA A 247 -12.88 13.36 28.23
N SER A 248 -12.06 13.13 29.25
CA SER A 248 -12.41 13.52 30.61
C SER A 248 -11.91 14.93 30.83
N ARG A 249 -12.84 15.79 31.15
CA ARG A 249 -12.66 17.16 31.60
C ARG A 249 -11.79 17.22 32.86
#